data_aa3b1edbe1082bfaa9f2a1b2e1be77e7
#
_entry.id   aa3b1edbe1082bfaa9f2a1b2e1be77e7
#
_cell.length_a   1.000
_cell.length_b   1.000
_cell.length_c   1.000
_cell.angle_alpha   90.00
_cell.angle_beta   90.00
_cell.angle_gamma   90.00
#
_symmetry.space_group_name_H-M   'P 1'
#
loop_
_entity.id
_entity.type
_entity.pdbx_description
1 polymer ?
#
loop_
_entity_poly.entity_id
_entity_poly.type
_entity_poly.pdbx_seq_one_letter_code
_entity_poly.pdbx_strand_id
1 'polypeptide(L)'
;MSESPPTSPRQRWPSYALALVIVAWATTQLLSNRSLAPIRCGQELSPDADTVVMLSASWCGYCRQARRFLQEQHIKHCEYDIETDAEGKRRFTAQPIKVIPILTLRDQTFVGFEQEQIEQALAAQRLRGL
;
A
#
# COMPACT_ATOMS: atom_id res chain seq x y z
N MET A 1 -5.44 -56.84 38.26
CA MET A 1 -4.34 -56.09 37.65
C MET A 1 -4.96 -54.86 37.00
N SER A 2 -4.93 -53.72 37.71
CA SER A 2 -5.49 -52.46 37.23
C SER A 2 -4.34 -51.58 36.80
N GLU A 3 -4.16 -51.45 35.49
CA GLU A 3 -3.23 -50.48 34.91
C GLU A 3 -3.87 -49.09 34.86
N SER A 4 -3.29 -48.15 35.62
CA SER A 4 -3.66 -46.75 35.57
C SER A 4 -3.09 -46.11 34.32
N PRO A 5 -3.84 -45.30 33.56
CA PRO A 5 -3.31 -44.61 32.39
C PRO A 5 -2.27 -43.56 32.79
N PRO A 6 -1.23 -43.34 31.96
CA PRO A 6 -0.21 -42.33 32.26
C PRO A 6 -0.84 -40.93 32.18
N THR A 7 -0.73 -40.20 33.28
CA THR A 7 -1.05 -38.75 33.32
C THR A 7 -0.02 -38.00 32.53
N SER A 8 -0.43 -37.50 31.36
CA SER A 8 0.39 -36.60 30.56
C SER A 8 0.70 -35.31 31.35
N PRO A 9 1.93 -34.83 31.39
CA PRO A 9 2.26 -33.57 32.05
C PRO A 9 1.57 -32.45 31.30
N ARG A 10 0.58 -31.81 31.94
CA ARG A 10 0.00 -30.56 31.45
C ARG A 10 1.14 -29.53 31.37
N GLN A 11 1.64 -29.31 30.16
CA GLN A 11 2.66 -28.33 29.90
C GLN A 11 2.07 -26.94 30.22
N ARG A 12 2.37 -26.47 31.44
CA ARG A 12 2.01 -25.13 31.90
C ARG A 12 2.91 -24.15 31.15
N TRP A 13 2.48 -23.70 29.98
CA TRP A 13 3.13 -22.58 29.29
C TRP A 13 3.01 -21.36 30.21
N PRO A 14 4.12 -20.74 30.55
CA PRO A 14 4.10 -19.60 31.43
C PRO A 14 3.28 -18.48 30.77
N SER A 15 2.42 -17.84 31.54
CA SER A 15 1.48 -16.79 31.07
C SER A 15 2.16 -15.63 30.29
N TYR A 16 3.44 -15.42 30.55
CA TYR A 16 4.24 -14.45 29.85
C TYR A 16 4.59 -14.85 28.38
N ALA A 17 4.59 -16.13 28.05
CA ALA A 17 4.84 -16.57 26.68
C ALA A 17 3.70 -16.13 25.75
N LEU A 18 2.45 -16.23 26.21
CA LEU A 18 1.29 -15.70 25.47
C LEU A 18 1.35 -14.18 25.36
N ALA A 19 1.73 -13.49 26.42
CA ALA A 19 1.90 -12.04 26.39
C ALA A 19 2.97 -11.58 25.38
N LEU A 20 4.12 -12.27 25.32
CA LEU A 20 5.18 -12.00 24.35
C LEU A 20 4.72 -12.22 22.89
N VAL A 21 3.95 -13.27 22.64
CA VAL A 21 3.39 -13.56 21.31
C VAL A 21 2.41 -12.44 20.90
N ILE A 22 1.53 -12.02 21.80
CA ILE A 22 0.57 -10.94 21.54
C ILE A 22 1.30 -9.61 21.26
N VAL A 23 2.32 -9.27 22.06
CA VAL A 23 3.12 -8.05 21.85
C VAL A 23 3.86 -8.11 20.53
N ALA A 24 4.50 -9.22 20.20
CA ALA A 24 5.19 -9.40 18.93
C ALA A 24 4.23 -9.30 17.74
N TRP A 25 3.05 -9.89 17.84
CA TRP A 25 2.02 -9.80 16.81
C TRP A 25 1.50 -8.35 16.66
N ALA A 26 1.21 -7.67 17.76
CA ALA A 26 0.74 -6.28 17.76
C ALA A 26 1.79 -5.30 17.18
N THR A 27 3.07 -5.49 17.52
CA THR A 27 4.15 -4.67 16.96
C THR A 27 4.32 -4.90 15.47
N THR A 28 4.19 -6.13 15.00
CA THR A 28 4.24 -6.45 13.57
C THR A 28 3.09 -5.78 12.81
N GLN A 29 1.88 -5.78 13.36
CA GLN A 29 0.72 -5.11 12.78
C GLN A 29 0.89 -3.58 12.72
N LEU A 30 1.42 -2.99 13.79
CA LEU A 30 1.69 -1.54 13.84
C LEU A 30 2.74 -1.11 12.81
N LEU A 31 3.79 -1.90 12.61
CA LEU A 31 4.82 -1.64 11.61
C LEU A 31 4.28 -1.81 10.19
N SER A 32 3.46 -2.83 9.95
CA SER A 32 2.82 -3.07 8.65
C SER A 32 1.84 -1.95 8.26
N ASN A 33 1.11 -1.39 9.23
CA ASN A 33 0.20 -0.27 8.98
C ASN A 33 0.92 1.04 8.63
N ARG A 34 2.13 1.26 9.14
CA ARG A 34 2.93 2.46 8.80
C ARG A 34 3.35 2.49 7.35
N SER A 35 3.61 1.33 6.75
CA SER A 35 3.99 1.22 5.34
C SER A 35 2.85 1.55 4.36
N LEU A 36 1.60 1.60 4.83
CA LEU A 36 0.42 1.93 4.02
C LEU A 36 0.02 3.42 4.07
N ALA A 37 0.80 4.25 4.78
CA ALA A 37 0.58 5.69 4.78
C ALA A 37 0.83 6.28 3.38
N PRO A 38 -0.02 7.21 2.91
CA PRO A 38 0.20 7.87 1.63
C PRO A 38 1.45 8.77 1.68
N ILE A 39 2.29 8.68 0.66
CA ILE A 39 3.41 9.61 0.44
C ILE A 39 2.87 10.82 -0.30
N ARG A 40 2.90 12.00 0.29
CA ARG A 40 2.31 13.21 -0.27
C ARG A 40 3.20 13.83 -1.33
N CYS A 41 2.66 13.99 -2.57
CA CYS A 41 3.35 14.73 -3.61
C CYS A 41 3.52 16.21 -3.23
N GLY A 42 4.70 16.75 -3.52
CA GLY A 42 5.03 18.15 -3.22
C GLY A 42 5.36 18.45 -1.77
N GLN A 43 5.08 17.52 -0.84
CA GLN A 43 5.41 17.66 0.58
C GLN A 43 6.56 16.71 0.98
N GLU A 44 6.38 15.42 0.75
CA GLU A 44 7.35 14.38 1.10
C GLU A 44 8.19 13.96 -0.12
N LEU A 45 7.61 14.02 -1.30
CA LEU A 45 8.27 13.67 -2.56
C LEU A 45 7.88 14.65 -3.67
N SER A 46 8.85 15.26 -4.31
CA SER A 46 8.64 16.01 -5.56
C SER A 46 8.57 15.03 -6.73
N PRO A 47 7.46 14.95 -7.45
CA PRO A 47 7.32 14.02 -8.55
C PRO A 47 8.22 14.41 -9.72
N ASP A 48 8.91 13.43 -10.29
CA ASP A 48 9.67 13.51 -11.52
C ASP A 48 9.07 12.60 -12.61
N ALA A 49 9.72 12.52 -13.76
CA ALA A 49 9.23 11.71 -14.88
C ALA A 49 9.08 10.22 -14.55
N ASP A 50 9.84 9.70 -13.59
CA ASP A 50 9.82 8.27 -13.20
C ASP A 50 8.94 8.00 -11.97
N THR A 51 8.29 9.02 -11.45
CA THR A 51 7.39 8.92 -10.31
C THR A 51 5.97 8.62 -10.76
N VAL A 52 5.37 7.56 -10.22
CA VAL A 52 3.94 7.32 -10.37
C VAL A 52 3.19 8.32 -9.49
N VAL A 53 2.39 9.16 -10.10
CA VAL A 53 1.52 10.12 -9.39
C VAL A 53 0.12 9.56 -9.34
N MET A 54 -0.44 9.42 -8.14
CA MET A 54 -1.78 8.91 -7.93
C MET A 54 -2.71 10.01 -7.41
N LEU A 55 -3.87 10.14 -8.02
CA LEU A 55 -4.99 10.90 -7.44
C LEU A 55 -5.82 9.94 -6.60
N SER A 56 -5.98 10.26 -5.32
CA SER A 56 -6.59 9.38 -4.32
C SER A 56 -7.54 10.13 -3.39
N ALA A 57 -8.25 9.38 -2.54
CA ALA A 57 -9.01 9.90 -1.41
C ALA A 57 -8.87 8.95 -0.23
N SER A 58 -9.07 9.45 0.98
CA SER A 58 -8.91 8.68 2.22
C SER A 58 -9.83 7.46 2.32
N TRP A 59 -11.04 7.56 1.79
CA TRP A 59 -12.07 6.51 1.77
C TRP A 59 -11.92 5.50 0.63
N CYS A 60 -11.06 5.75 -0.35
CA CYS A 60 -10.94 4.96 -1.58
C CYS A 60 -10.24 3.61 -1.35
N GLY A 61 -10.99 2.50 -1.42
CA GLY A 61 -10.48 1.13 -1.24
C GLY A 61 -9.48 0.71 -2.31
N TYR A 62 -9.77 1.00 -3.58
CA TYR A 62 -8.87 0.72 -4.70
C TYR A 62 -7.58 1.57 -4.66
N CYS A 63 -7.65 2.79 -4.13
CA CYS A 63 -6.46 3.61 -3.90
C CYS A 63 -5.53 2.96 -2.87
N ARG A 64 -6.09 2.35 -1.81
CA ARG A 64 -5.29 1.58 -0.84
C ARG A 64 -4.65 0.34 -1.46
N GLN A 65 -5.35 -0.35 -2.36
CA GLN A 65 -4.80 -1.50 -3.08
C GLN A 65 -3.66 -1.07 -4.01
N ALA A 66 -3.86 0.00 -4.78
CA ALA A 66 -2.83 0.57 -5.65
C ALA A 66 -1.58 0.98 -4.84
N ARG A 67 -1.77 1.69 -3.73
CA ARG A 67 -0.68 2.10 -2.83
C ARG A 67 0.11 0.91 -2.31
N ARG A 68 -0.59 -0.13 -1.84
CA ARG A 68 0.05 -1.37 -1.36
C ARG A 68 0.92 -1.98 -2.45
N PHE A 69 0.38 -2.16 -3.64
CA PHE A 69 1.11 -2.69 -4.78
C PHE A 69 2.37 -1.86 -5.11
N LEU A 70 2.25 -0.53 -5.20
CA LEU A 70 3.37 0.35 -5.50
C LEU A 70 4.47 0.26 -4.43
N GLN A 71 4.09 0.15 -3.15
CA GLN A 71 5.02 0.00 -2.04
C GLN A 71 5.70 -1.37 -2.03
N GLU A 72 4.96 -2.46 -2.21
CA GLU A 72 5.48 -3.84 -2.26
C GLU A 72 6.45 -4.05 -3.43
N GLN A 73 6.19 -3.40 -4.56
CA GLN A 73 7.05 -3.44 -5.73
C GLN A 73 8.17 -2.40 -5.71
N HIS A 74 8.31 -1.64 -4.62
CA HIS A 74 9.31 -0.57 -4.47
C HIS A 74 9.27 0.46 -5.61
N ILE A 75 8.08 0.75 -6.13
CA ILE A 75 7.85 1.71 -7.19
C ILE A 75 7.80 3.11 -6.59
N LYS A 76 8.61 4.02 -7.13
CA LYS A 76 8.60 5.43 -6.72
C LYS A 76 7.26 6.05 -7.04
N HIS A 77 6.54 6.48 -6.02
CA HIS A 77 5.20 7.04 -6.15
C HIS A 77 4.91 8.09 -5.11
N CYS A 78 3.94 8.94 -5.40
CA CYS A 78 3.34 9.84 -4.44
C CYS A 78 1.86 10.09 -4.79
N GLU A 79 1.12 10.68 -3.86
CA GLU A 79 -0.32 10.87 -3.97
C GLU A 79 -0.72 12.32 -3.74
N TYR A 80 -1.69 12.77 -4.52
CA TYR A 80 -2.50 13.96 -4.24
C TYR A 80 -3.88 13.52 -3.77
N ASP A 81 -4.32 13.99 -2.62
CA ASP A 81 -5.68 13.78 -2.14
C ASP A 81 -6.62 14.76 -2.84
N ILE A 82 -7.66 14.25 -3.52
CA ILE A 82 -8.57 15.08 -4.31
C ILE A 82 -9.52 15.94 -3.47
N GLU A 83 -9.63 15.70 -2.16
CA GLU A 83 -10.53 16.42 -1.26
C GLU A 83 -9.79 17.45 -0.41
N THR A 84 -8.59 17.10 0.07
CA THR A 84 -7.83 17.91 1.03
C THR A 84 -6.67 18.67 0.42
N ASP A 85 -6.20 18.28 -0.78
CA ASP A 85 -5.10 18.92 -1.48
C ASP A 85 -5.62 19.77 -2.65
N ALA A 86 -5.24 21.04 -2.69
CA ALA A 86 -5.67 21.97 -3.74
C ALA A 86 -5.20 21.52 -5.14
N GLU A 87 -3.97 21.02 -5.24
CA GLU A 87 -3.41 20.49 -6.48
C GLU A 87 -4.12 19.19 -6.90
N GLY A 88 -4.40 18.31 -5.93
CA GLY A 88 -5.18 17.09 -6.14
C GLY A 88 -6.55 17.38 -6.70
N LYS A 89 -7.25 18.33 -6.10
CA LYS A 89 -8.57 18.79 -6.55
C LYS A 89 -8.50 19.37 -7.95
N ARG A 90 -7.52 20.24 -8.24
CA ARG A 90 -7.32 20.86 -9.54
C ARG A 90 -7.08 19.79 -10.63
N ARG A 91 -6.17 18.86 -10.38
CA ARG A 91 -5.84 17.76 -11.30
C ARG A 91 -7.02 16.85 -11.57
N PHE A 92 -7.77 16.50 -10.51
CA PHE A 92 -8.96 15.66 -10.64
C PHE A 92 -10.07 16.35 -11.43
N THR A 93 -10.27 17.66 -11.21
CA THR A 93 -11.27 18.44 -11.95
C THR A 93 -10.96 18.50 -13.45
N ALA A 94 -9.68 18.49 -13.83
CA ALA A 94 -9.23 18.50 -15.22
C ALA A 94 -9.39 17.14 -15.92
N GLN A 95 -9.61 16.04 -15.17
CA GLN A 95 -9.77 14.71 -15.77
C GLN A 95 -11.11 14.59 -16.52
N PRO A 96 -11.15 13.93 -17.66
CA PRO A 96 -12.40 13.68 -18.38
C PRO A 96 -13.29 12.65 -17.66
N ILE A 97 -12.70 11.73 -16.90
CA ILE A 97 -13.37 10.68 -16.14
C ILE A 97 -13.19 10.94 -14.64
N LYS A 98 -14.30 11.02 -13.89
CA LYS A 98 -14.32 11.33 -12.46
C LYS A 98 -14.33 10.07 -11.59
N VAL A 99 -13.34 9.21 -11.76
CA VAL A 99 -13.15 7.96 -11.01
C VAL A 99 -11.74 7.93 -10.45
N ILE A 100 -11.57 7.43 -9.24
CA ILE A 100 -10.28 7.24 -8.57
C ILE A 100 -10.06 5.75 -8.24
N PRO A 101 -8.80 5.28 -8.15
CA PRO A 101 -7.57 6.03 -8.36
C PRO A 101 -7.32 6.42 -9.83
N ILE A 102 -6.62 7.52 -10.05
CA ILE A 102 -6.03 7.84 -11.34
C ILE A 102 -4.52 7.83 -11.15
N LEU A 103 -3.83 6.96 -11.86
CA LEU A 103 -2.38 6.86 -11.81
C LEU A 103 -1.79 7.44 -13.09
N THR A 104 -0.80 8.31 -12.94
CA THR A 104 -0.07 8.91 -14.08
C THR A 104 1.40 8.54 -13.96
N LEU A 105 1.96 8.02 -15.05
CA LEU A 105 3.36 7.69 -15.17
C LEU A 105 3.87 8.25 -16.50
N ARG A 106 4.69 9.30 -16.44
CA ARG A 106 5.10 10.10 -17.59
C ARG A 106 3.88 10.66 -18.34
N ASP A 107 3.64 10.19 -19.55
CA ASP A 107 2.55 10.57 -20.45
C ASP A 107 1.36 9.59 -20.43
N GLN A 108 1.45 8.51 -19.69
CA GLN A 108 0.42 7.50 -19.59
C GLN A 108 -0.46 7.72 -18.34
N THR A 109 -1.77 7.63 -18.53
CA THR A 109 -2.76 7.76 -17.46
C THR A 109 -3.62 6.51 -17.39
N PHE A 110 -3.73 5.95 -16.20
CA PHE A 110 -4.54 4.77 -15.88
C PHE A 110 -5.68 5.19 -14.97
N VAL A 111 -6.91 4.87 -15.36
CA VAL A 111 -8.11 5.14 -14.57
C VAL A 111 -8.55 3.85 -13.89
N GLY A 112 -8.64 3.88 -12.57
CA GLY A 112 -8.82 2.69 -11.76
C GLY A 112 -7.49 2.01 -11.43
N PHE A 113 -7.57 0.86 -10.77
CA PHE A 113 -6.39 0.06 -10.43
C PHE A 113 -6.48 -1.32 -11.09
N GLU A 114 -5.70 -1.48 -12.15
CA GLU A 114 -5.48 -2.73 -12.85
C GLU A 114 -3.99 -3.07 -12.78
N GLN A 115 -3.63 -3.97 -11.87
CA GLN A 115 -2.24 -4.31 -11.57
C GLN A 115 -1.45 -4.68 -12.81
N GLU A 116 -2.01 -5.54 -13.66
CA GLU A 116 -1.35 -6.04 -14.87
C GLU A 116 -1.00 -4.91 -15.86
N GLN A 117 -1.89 -3.94 -16.03
CA GLN A 117 -1.64 -2.79 -16.91
C GLN A 117 -0.48 -1.93 -16.40
N ILE A 118 -0.41 -1.73 -15.09
CA ILE A 118 0.67 -0.94 -14.47
C ILE A 118 2.00 -1.69 -14.58
N GLU A 119 2.02 -2.99 -14.34
CA GLU A 119 3.21 -3.84 -14.51
C GLU A 119 3.74 -3.80 -15.95
N GLN A 120 2.86 -3.91 -16.93
CA GLN A 120 3.22 -3.83 -18.36
C GLN A 120 3.80 -2.45 -18.71
N ALA A 121 3.20 -1.38 -18.23
CA ALA A 121 3.69 -0.02 -18.47
C ALA A 121 5.08 0.20 -17.85
N LEU A 122 5.30 -0.26 -16.63
CA LEU A 122 6.59 -0.20 -15.95
C LEU A 122 7.66 -1.04 -16.65
N ALA A 123 7.32 -2.24 -17.10
CA ALA A 123 8.21 -3.09 -17.87
C ALA A 123 8.63 -2.43 -19.20
N ALA A 124 7.66 -1.85 -19.92
CA ALA A 124 7.93 -1.12 -21.16
C ALA A 124 8.85 0.09 -20.96
N GLN A 125 8.74 0.76 -19.81
CA GLN A 125 9.62 1.89 -19.49
C GLN A 125 11.04 1.45 -19.16
N ARG A 126 11.22 0.35 -18.42
CA ARG A 126 12.54 -0.22 -18.12
C ARG A 126 13.28 -0.56 -19.41
N LEU A 127 12.58 -1.10 -20.41
CA LEU A 127 13.17 -1.42 -21.72
C LEU A 127 13.57 -0.17 -22.53
N ARG A 128 12.85 0.93 -22.36
CA ARG A 128 13.16 2.22 -23.05
C ARG A 128 14.30 2.98 -22.38
N GLY A 129 14.55 2.74 -21.09
CA GLY A 129 15.62 3.37 -20.32
C GLY A 129 16.97 2.68 -20.45
N LEU A 130 17.02 1.55 -21.14
CA LEU A 130 18.26 0.84 -21.51
C LEU A 130 18.76 1.31 -22.88
#